data_f8950f35b4bc5eb6546685f8ada2c124
#
_entry.id   f8950f35b4bc5eb6546685f8ada2c124
#
_cell.length_a   1.000
_cell.length_b   1.000
_cell.length_c   1.000
_cell.angle_alpha   90.00
_cell.angle_beta   90.00
_cell.angle_gamma   90.00
#
_symmetry.space_group_name_H-M   'P 1'
#
loop_
_entity.id
_entity.type
_entity.pdbx_description
1 polymer ?
#
loop_
_entity_poly.entity_id
_entity_poly.type
_entity_poly.pdbx_seq_one_letter_code
_entity_poly.pdbx_strand_id
1 'polypeptide(L)'
;MKKIGKEIAWIGLYIVVFLLIQVVIQFAFAGGYLVYYKMPLANLRNLFMSNITLTIASTIVSSLITIFVFLKKGWASHSRDYLASRPWATLLWVVVAAIGIIIPSMGLGELFKVDMPGELQMMFVRMMHNPFGYIAIGVIVPFAEEIVFRGAILRNLLRLFDGKPWAAILISAIIFGLVHGNSAQFLNASLLGILLGWMFYRTGSII
;
A
#
# COMPACT_ATOMS: atom_id res chain seq x y z
N MET A 1 7.30 -15.49 -25.79
CA MET A 1 6.88 -16.23 -24.58
C MET A 1 7.86 -16.10 -23.40
N LYS A 2 9.19 -16.34 -23.53
CA LYS A 2 10.15 -16.23 -22.42
C LYS A 2 10.21 -14.86 -21.73
N LYS A 3 10.04 -13.72 -22.45
CA LYS A 3 10.05 -12.38 -21.88
C LYS A 3 8.83 -12.11 -21.01
N ILE A 4 7.63 -12.51 -21.44
CA ILE A 4 6.37 -12.34 -20.67
C ILE A 4 6.43 -13.10 -19.34
N GLY A 5 6.86 -14.36 -19.36
CA GLY A 5 7.00 -15.16 -18.14
C GLY A 5 7.97 -14.53 -17.11
N LYS A 6 9.05 -13.91 -17.60
CA LYS A 6 10.02 -13.21 -16.73
C LYS A 6 9.38 -11.99 -16.05
N GLU A 7 8.62 -11.16 -16.77
CA GLU A 7 7.98 -9.97 -16.18
C GLU A 7 6.89 -10.37 -15.16
N ILE A 8 6.11 -11.41 -15.45
CA ILE A 8 5.13 -11.94 -14.49
C ILE A 8 5.83 -12.47 -13.24
N ALA A 9 6.95 -13.18 -13.37
CA ALA A 9 7.74 -13.67 -12.24
C ALA A 9 8.27 -12.52 -11.37
N TRP A 10 8.72 -11.41 -11.98
CA TRP A 10 9.15 -10.22 -11.24
C TRP A 10 7.99 -9.57 -10.46
N ILE A 11 6.81 -9.44 -11.08
CA ILE A 11 5.62 -8.91 -10.40
C ILE A 11 5.27 -9.78 -9.18
N GLY A 12 5.25 -11.12 -9.37
CA GLY A 12 5.04 -12.05 -8.27
C GLY A 12 6.07 -11.91 -7.15
N LEU A 13 7.36 -11.76 -7.52
CA LEU A 13 8.45 -11.54 -6.57
C LEU A 13 8.25 -10.25 -5.76
N TYR A 14 7.84 -9.14 -6.39
CA TYR A 14 7.60 -7.88 -5.70
C TYR A 14 6.48 -8.00 -4.66
N ILE A 15 5.37 -8.66 -5.02
CA ILE A 15 4.26 -8.90 -4.10
C ILE A 15 4.72 -9.76 -2.92
N VAL A 16 5.41 -10.88 -3.20
CA VAL A 16 5.90 -11.80 -2.17
C VAL A 16 6.88 -11.10 -1.23
N VAL A 17 7.85 -10.36 -1.75
CA VAL A 17 8.83 -9.63 -0.92
C VAL A 17 8.14 -8.57 -0.08
N PHE A 18 7.19 -7.80 -0.65
CA PHE A 18 6.41 -6.82 0.09
C PHE A 18 5.68 -7.46 1.27
N LEU A 19 4.92 -8.52 1.03
CA LEU A 19 4.15 -9.22 2.06
C LEU A 19 5.08 -9.88 3.10
N LEU A 20 6.19 -10.49 2.67
CA LEU A 20 7.16 -11.10 3.58
C LEU A 20 7.79 -10.08 4.52
N ILE A 21 8.17 -8.90 4.03
CA ILE A 21 8.71 -7.85 4.90
C ILE A 21 7.67 -7.48 5.97
N GLN A 22 6.39 -7.28 5.60
CA GLN A 22 5.33 -6.96 6.55
C GLN A 22 5.20 -8.06 7.62
N VAL A 23 5.07 -9.31 7.20
CA VAL A 23 4.88 -10.45 8.10
C VAL A 23 6.09 -10.66 9.00
N VAL A 24 7.30 -10.71 8.45
CA VAL A 24 8.53 -10.98 9.21
C VAL A 24 8.78 -9.91 10.27
N ILE A 25 8.62 -8.62 9.92
CA ILE A 25 8.82 -7.54 10.88
C ILE A 25 7.76 -7.55 11.99
N GLN A 26 6.49 -7.79 11.63
CA GLN A 26 5.43 -7.92 12.64
C GLN A 26 5.71 -9.08 13.60
N PHE A 27 6.08 -10.26 13.09
CA PHE A 27 6.42 -11.40 13.95
C PHE A 27 7.68 -11.15 14.78
N ALA A 28 8.69 -10.45 14.26
CA ALA A 28 9.89 -10.09 15.01
C ALA A 28 9.56 -9.16 16.20
N PHE A 29 8.73 -8.14 15.97
CA PHE A 29 8.27 -7.24 17.02
C PHE A 29 7.42 -7.96 18.08
N ALA A 30 6.46 -8.78 17.63
CA ALA A 30 5.60 -9.54 18.53
C ALA A 30 6.40 -10.57 19.35
N GLY A 31 7.28 -11.32 18.69
CA GLY A 31 8.15 -12.31 19.37
C GLY A 31 9.08 -11.65 20.38
N GLY A 32 9.73 -10.54 20.00
CA GLY A 32 10.58 -9.76 20.91
C GLY A 32 9.80 -9.25 22.13
N TYR A 33 8.57 -8.77 21.92
CA TYR A 33 7.71 -8.32 23.02
C TYR A 33 7.33 -9.46 23.97
N LEU A 34 6.90 -10.63 23.42
CA LEU A 34 6.54 -11.79 24.22
C LEU A 34 7.73 -12.30 25.05
N VAL A 35 8.91 -12.37 24.47
CA VAL A 35 10.13 -12.80 25.17
C VAL A 35 10.50 -11.81 26.29
N TYR A 36 10.48 -10.51 26.00
CA TYR A 36 10.83 -9.49 26.98
C TYR A 36 9.90 -9.48 28.20
N TYR A 37 8.58 -9.61 27.97
CA TYR A 37 7.57 -9.65 29.04
C TYR A 37 7.28 -11.04 29.59
N LYS A 38 8.01 -12.07 29.14
CA LYS A 38 7.83 -13.50 29.55
C LYS A 38 6.37 -13.97 29.35
N MET A 39 5.72 -13.51 28.28
CA MET A 39 4.34 -13.87 27.97
C MET A 39 4.27 -15.16 27.17
N PRO A 40 3.22 -16.00 27.35
CA PRO A 40 3.03 -17.21 26.57
C PRO A 40 2.74 -16.88 25.09
N LEU A 41 3.17 -17.78 24.21
CA LEU A 41 2.99 -17.66 22.76
C LEU A 41 1.49 -17.56 22.34
N ALA A 42 0.59 -18.12 23.15
CA ALA A 42 -0.85 -18.01 22.93
C ALA A 42 -1.36 -16.54 22.85
N ASN A 43 -0.64 -15.60 23.44
CA ASN A 43 -1.01 -14.19 23.42
C ASN A 43 -0.68 -13.48 22.08
N LEU A 44 0.06 -14.14 21.17
CA LEU A 44 0.50 -13.57 19.90
C LEU A 44 -0.67 -13.00 19.07
N ARG A 45 -1.77 -13.75 18.99
CA ARG A 45 -2.95 -13.35 18.19
C ARG A 45 -3.55 -12.02 18.66
N ASN A 46 -3.64 -11.83 19.97
CA ASN A 46 -4.29 -10.67 20.57
C ASN A 46 -3.34 -9.47 20.75
N LEU A 47 -2.03 -9.69 20.62
CA LEU A 47 -1.03 -8.70 20.95
C LEU A 47 -1.15 -7.44 20.08
N PHE A 48 -1.35 -7.60 18.77
CA PHE A 48 -1.49 -6.46 17.85
C PHE A 48 -2.79 -5.67 18.06
N MET A 49 -3.87 -6.34 18.49
CA MET A 49 -5.13 -5.68 18.81
C MET A 49 -5.08 -4.95 20.15
N SER A 50 -4.32 -5.48 21.11
CA SER A 50 -4.22 -4.91 22.47
C SER A 50 -3.13 -3.84 22.60
N ASN A 51 -2.01 -4.00 21.88
CA ASN A 51 -0.85 -3.10 21.98
C ASN A 51 -0.68 -2.24 20.73
N ILE A 52 -1.35 -1.10 20.71
CA ILE A 52 -1.33 -0.19 19.57
C ILE A 52 0.07 0.38 19.27
N THR A 53 0.89 0.60 20.29
CA THR A 53 2.26 1.12 20.13
C THR A 53 3.13 0.12 19.38
N LEU A 54 3.02 -1.17 19.71
CA LEU A 54 3.72 -2.24 19.01
C LEU A 54 3.30 -2.31 17.54
N THR A 55 1.99 -2.21 17.29
CA THR A 55 1.42 -2.22 15.93
C THR A 55 1.94 -1.03 15.12
N ILE A 56 1.91 0.17 15.67
CA ILE A 56 2.44 1.37 15.00
C ILE A 56 3.93 1.21 14.70
N ALA A 57 4.73 0.80 15.68
CA ALA A 57 6.18 0.67 15.52
C ALA A 57 6.52 -0.38 14.45
N SER A 58 5.91 -1.57 14.48
CA SER A 58 6.14 -2.61 13.48
C SER A 58 5.69 -2.17 12.08
N THR A 59 4.58 -1.44 11.95
CA THR A 59 4.08 -0.89 10.69
C THR A 59 5.06 0.15 10.10
N ILE A 60 5.56 1.08 10.92
CA ILE A 60 6.54 2.07 10.47
C ILE A 60 7.82 1.37 9.99
N VAL A 61 8.37 0.46 10.80
CA VAL A 61 9.63 -0.21 10.48
C VAL A 61 9.50 -1.08 9.23
N SER A 62 8.43 -1.86 9.09
CA SER A 62 8.21 -2.68 7.90
C SER A 62 8.06 -1.83 6.63
N SER A 63 7.36 -0.70 6.71
CA SER A 63 7.20 0.23 5.58
C SER A 63 8.53 0.88 5.18
N LEU A 64 9.33 1.35 6.16
CA LEU A 64 10.65 1.92 5.89
C LEU A 64 11.61 0.89 5.28
N ILE A 65 11.60 -0.35 5.76
CA ILE A 65 12.39 -1.44 5.18
C ILE A 65 11.93 -1.73 3.75
N THR A 66 10.63 -1.74 3.48
CA THR A 66 10.08 -1.90 2.14
C THR A 66 10.60 -0.81 1.20
N ILE A 67 10.50 0.46 1.59
CA ILE A 67 11.03 1.60 0.82
C ILE A 67 12.51 1.40 0.53
N PHE A 68 13.31 1.12 1.56
CA PHE A 68 14.74 0.94 1.44
C PHE A 68 15.11 -0.21 0.48
N VAL A 69 14.47 -1.38 0.64
CA VAL A 69 14.74 -2.56 -0.19
C VAL A 69 14.41 -2.29 -1.66
N PHE A 70 13.22 -1.75 -1.94
CA PHE A 70 12.78 -1.52 -3.32
C PHE A 70 13.62 -0.46 -4.04
N LEU A 71 14.00 0.61 -3.35
CA LEU A 71 14.86 1.65 -3.91
C LEU A 71 16.30 1.16 -4.08
N LYS A 72 16.89 0.50 -3.07
CA LYS A 72 18.27 -0.02 -3.13
C LYS A 72 18.45 -1.07 -4.21
N LYS A 73 17.45 -1.93 -4.44
CA LYS A 73 17.47 -2.94 -5.52
C LYS A 73 17.19 -2.36 -6.91
N GLY A 74 16.84 -1.07 -7.02
CA GLY A 74 16.45 -0.45 -8.28
C GLY A 74 15.15 -1.01 -8.87
N TRP A 75 14.33 -1.67 -8.05
CA TRP A 75 13.05 -2.22 -8.48
C TRP A 75 12.01 -1.14 -8.73
N ALA A 76 12.04 -0.09 -7.91
CA ALA A 76 11.26 1.12 -8.12
C ALA A 76 12.19 2.27 -8.50
N SER A 77 11.77 3.08 -9.47
CA SER A 77 12.43 4.36 -9.78
C SER A 77 11.53 5.48 -9.29
N HIS A 78 12.15 6.45 -8.65
CA HIS A 78 11.51 7.73 -8.35
C HIS A 78 12.16 8.80 -9.25
N SER A 79 11.33 9.58 -9.93
CA SER A 79 11.78 10.77 -10.63
C SER A 79 11.23 11.99 -9.88
N ARG A 80 12.09 12.99 -9.71
CA ARG A 80 11.68 14.29 -9.16
C ARG A 80 11.39 15.31 -10.26
N ASP A 81 11.53 14.93 -11.52
CA ASP A 81 11.46 15.85 -12.66
C ASP A 81 10.10 16.53 -12.76
N TYR A 82 9.04 15.77 -12.47
CA TYR A 82 7.69 16.32 -12.47
C TYR A 82 7.48 17.38 -11.38
N LEU A 83 7.97 17.15 -10.15
CA LEU A 83 7.90 18.13 -9.06
C LEU A 83 8.81 19.32 -9.31
N ALA A 84 9.96 19.10 -9.96
CA ALA A 84 10.87 20.19 -10.34
C ALA A 84 10.22 21.18 -11.32
N SER A 85 9.24 20.76 -12.11
CA SER A 85 8.44 21.63 -12.98
C SER A 85 7.44 22.52 -12.24
N ARG A 86 7.31 22.38 -10.91
CA ARG A 86 6.38 23.10 -10.03
C ARG A 86 4.92 23.02 -10.47
N PRO A 87 4.34 21.83 -10.65
CA PRO A 87 2.99 21.67 -11.20
C PRO A 87 1.88 21.93 -10.15
N TRP A 88 1.90 23.09 -9.50
CA TRP A 88 1.04 23.39 -8.35
C TRP A 88 -0.45 23.27 -8.66
N ALA A 89 -0.87 23.74 -9.85
CA ALA A 89 -2.26 23.60 -10.28
C ALA A 89 -2.68 22.14 -10.43
N THR A 90 -1.81 21.31 -11.00
CA THR A 90 -2.08 19.86 -11.12
C THR A 90 -2.14 19.20 -9.76
N LEU A 91 -1.22 19.53 -8.84
CA LEU A 91 -1.24 18.99 -7.48
C LEU A 91 -2.53 19.37 -6.73
N LEU A 92 -3.03 20.60 -6.92
CA LEU A 92 -4.33 20.98 -6.37
C LEU A 92 -5.47 20.10 -6.91
N TRP A 93 -5.52 19.87 -8.21
CA TRP A 93 -6.52 18.98 -8.82
C TRP A 93 -6.39 17.54 -8.37
N VAL A 94 -5.17 17.06 -8.09
CA VAL A 94 -4.92 15.74 -7.50
C VAL A 94 -5.58 15.63 -6.13
N VAL A 95 -5.41 16.64 -5.28
CA VAL A 95 -6.06 16.68 -3.96
C VAL A 95 -7.58 16.68 -4.09
N VAL A 96 -8.12 17.50 -5.00
CA VAL A 96 -9.57 17.54 -5.27
C VAL A 96 -10.08 16.18 -5.77
N ALA A 97 -9.35 15.53 -6.68
CA ALA A 97 -9.72 14.22 -7.18
C ALA A 97 -9.64 13.14 -6.10
N ALA A 98 -8.61 13.17 -5.22
CA ALA A 98 -8.47 12.25 -4.10
C ALA A 98 -9.61 12.40 -3.08
N ILE A 99 -10.05 13.62 -2.79
CA ILE A 99 -11.23 13.86 -1.95
C ILE A 99 -12.50 13.42 -2.69
N GLY A 100 -12.61 13.73 -3.99
CA GLY A 100 -13.75 13.38 -4.81
C GLY A 100 -14.02 11.88 -4.94
N ILE A 101 -12.98 11.03 -4.85
CA ILE A 101 -13.15 9.57 -4.94
C ILE A 101 -13.76 8.96 -3.67
N ILE A 102 -13.75 9.71 -2.54
CA ILE A 102 -14.33 9.23 -1.28
C ILE A 102 -15.84 9.00 -1.44
N ILE A 103 -16.54 9.92 -2.10
CA ILE A 103 -18.02 9.84 -2.25
C ILE A 103 -18.43 8.59 -3.04
N PRO A 104 -17.94 8.34 -4.27
CA PRO A 104 -18.28 7.11 -4.99
C PRO A 104 -17.81 5.85 -4.28
N SER A 105 -16.70 5.91 -3.55
CA SER A 105 -16.20 4.78 -2.75
C SER A 105 -17.18 4.41 -1.63
N MET A 106 -17.70 5.39 -0.90
CA MET A 106 -18.72 5.18 0.13
C MET A 106 -20.03 4.65 -0.48
N GLY A 107 -20.51 5.28 -1.54
CA GLY A 107 -21.74 4.86 -2.23
C GLY A 107 -21.66 3.43 -2.78
N LEU A 108 -20.53 3.03 -3.33
CA LEU A 108 -20.32 1.66 -3.78
C LEU A 108 -20.22 0.69 -2.58
N GLY A 109 -19.61 1.10 -1.47
CA GLY A 109 -19.57 0.32 -0.24
C GLY A 109 -20.96 0.01 0.28
N GLU A 110 -21.84 1.00 0.32
CA GLU A 110 -23.25 0.83 0.70
C GLU A 110 -24.02 -0.05 -0.30
N LEU A 111 -23.85 0.18 -1.60
CA LEU A 111 -24.51 -0.58 -2.65
C LEU A 111 -24.16 -2.06 -2.59
N PHE A 112 -22.90 -2.39 -2.37
CA PHE A 112 -22.42 -3.77 -2.29
C PHE A 112 -22.47 -4.33 -0.86
N LYS A 113 -22.97 -3.57 0.11
CA LYS A 113 -23.04 -3.95 1.53
C LYS A 113 -21.71 -4.44 2.07
N VAL A 114 -20.65 -3.67 1.76
CA VAL A 114 -19.28 -4.04 2.10
C VAL A 114 -18.85 -3.29 3.35
N ASP A 115 -18.76 -4.01 4.47
CA ASP A 115 -18.34 -3.47 5.75
C ASP A 115 -16.91 -3.89 6.12
N MET A 116 -16.19 -3.00 6.81
CA MET A 116 -14.91 -3.34 7.40
C MET A 116 -15.12 -4.21 8.64
N PRO A 117 -14.37 -5.32 8.81
CA PRO A 117 -14.44 -6.11 10.04
C PRO A 117 -14.25 -5.23 11.29
N GLY A 118 -15.13 -5.39 12.29
CA GLY A 118 -15.17 -4.50 13.45
C GLY A 118 -13.88 -4.41 14.25
N GLU A 119 -13.14 -5.52 14.39
CA GLU A 119 -11.80 -5.52 15.01
C GLU A 119 -10.82 -4.64 14.25
N LEU A 120 -10.81 -4.73 12.92
CA LEU A 120 -9.94 -3.93 12.06
C LEU A 120 -10.32 -2.46 12.11
N GLN A 121 -11.62 -2.15 12.12
CA GLN A 121 -12.13 -0.79 12.26
C GLN A 121 -11.70 -0.17 13.60
N MET A 122 -11.83 -0.91 14.71
CA MET A 122 -11.37 -0.43 16.02
C MET A 122 -9.84 -0.21 16.06
N MET A 123 -9.07 -1.07 15.43
CA MET A 123 -7.63 -0.92 15.33
C MET A 123 -7.28 0.38 14.56
N PHE A 124 -7.91 0.64 13.43
CA PHE A 124 -7.72 1.87 12.65
C PHE A 124 -8.06 3.11 13.49
N VAL A 125 -9.21 3.12 14.17
CA VAL A 125 -9.62 4.24 15.02
C VAL A 125 -8.57 4.52 16.10
N ARG A 126 -8.08 3.48 16.79
CA ARG A 126 -7.02 3.63 17.80
C ARG A 126 -5.71 4.16 17.22
N MET A 127 -5.31 3.68 16.03
CA MET A 127 -4.12 4.18 15.35
C MET A 127 -4.27 5.66 14.99
N MET A 128 -5.43 6.07 14.48
CA MET A 128 -5.70 7.46 14.09
C MET A 128 -5.74 8.43 15.28
N HIS A 129 -6.06 7.96 16.48
CA HIS A 129 -5.99 8.77 17.72
C HIS A 129 -4.56 8.92 18.26
N ASN A 130 -3.59 8.19 17.71
CA ASN A 130 -2.19 8.31 18.09
C ASN A 130 -1.43 9.12 17.02
N PRO A 131 -0.70 10.21 17.36
CA PRO A 131 0.02 11.02 16.38
C PRO A 131 0.97 10.23 15.48
N PHE A 132 1.70 9.27 16.06
CA PHE A 132 2.60 8.39 15.29
C PHE A 132 1.82 7.42 14.40
N GLY A 133 0.67 6.94 14.85
CA GLY A 133 -0.23 6.09 14.06
C GLY A 133 -0.84 6.85 12.90
N TYR A 134 -1.23 8.11 13.12
CA TYR A 134 -1.72 8.99 12.07
C TYR A 134 -0.66 9.20 10.96
N ILE A 135 0.59 9.49 11.36
CA ILE A 135 1.70 9.64 10.41
C ILE A 135 2.01 8.30 9.71
N ALA A 136 1.98 7.18 10.44
CA ALA A 136 2.21 5.86 9.86
C ALA A 136 1.21 5.56 8.74
N ILE A 137 -0.10 5.63 9.04
CA ILE A 137 -1.17 5.29 8.09
C ILE A 137 -1.34 6.36 7.01
N GLY A 138 -1.23 7.64 7.37
CA GLY A 138 -1.49 8.74 6.45
C GLY A 138 -0.32 9.09 5.52
N VAL A 139 0.90 8.72 5.87
CA VAL A 139 2.09 9.12 5.09
C VAL A 139 3.01 7.94 4.78
N ILE A 140 3.51 7.22 5.81
CA ILE A 140 4.60 6.26 5.61
C ILE A 140 4.13 5.01 4.85
N VAL A 141 2.98 4.45 5.24
CA VAL A 141 2.40 3.27 4.59
C VAL A 141 2.01 3.59 3.15
N PRO A 142 1.22 4.64 2.85
CA PRO A 142 0.89 5.00 1.47
C PRO A 142 2.11 5.23 0.59
N PHE A 143 3.15 5.87 1.12
CA PHE A 143 4.37 6.09 0.37
C PHE A 143 5.10 4.77 0.05
N ALA A 144 5.17 3.83 0.99
CA ALA A 144 5.72 2.50 0.75
C ALA A 144 4.91 1.73 -0.30
N GLU A 145 3.58 1.82 -0.24
CA GLU A 145 2.68 1.21 -1.21
C GLU A 145 2.86 1.79 -2.61
N GLU A 146 2.97 3.12 -2.75
CA GLU A 146 3.23 3.74 -4.04
C GLU A 146 4.55 3.26 -4.67
N ILE A 147 5.61 3.14 -3.88
CA ILE A 147 6.89 2.61 -4.35
C ILE A 147 6.74 1.19 -4.90
N VAL A 148 6.01 0.33 -4.20
CA VAL A 148 5.80 -1.06 -4.62
C VAL A 148 4.85 -1.14 -5.82
N PHE A 149 3.65 -0.55 -5.70
CA PHE A 149 2.57 -0.76 -6.68
C PHE A 149 2.73 0.09 -7.92
N ARG A 150 3.16 1.36 -7.81
CA ARG A 150 3.38 2.22 -8.99
C ARG A 150 4.82 2.13 -9.46
N GLY A 151 5.78 2.22 -8.55
CA GLY A 151 7.20 2.22 -8.89
C GLY A 151 7.73 0.90 -9.44
N ALA A 152 7.22 -0.25 -8.96
CA ALA A 152 7.67 -1.56 -9.41
C ALA A 152 6.61 -2.32 -10.22
N ILE A 153 5.42 -2.60 -9.66
CA ILE A 153 4.43 -3.47 -10.28
C ILE A 153 3.82 -2.84 -11.53
N LEU A 154 3.21 -1.65 -11.41
CA LEU A 154 2.57 -0.97 -12.54
C LEU A 154 3.57 -0.64 -13.64
N ARG A 155 4.76 -0.20 -13.29
CA ARG A 155 5.83 0.06 -14.25
C ARG A 155 6.16 -1.17 -15.09
N ASN A 156 6.22 -2.37 -14.50
CA ASN A 156 6.44 -3.62 -15.23
C ASN A 156 5.24 -4.03 -16.06
N LEU A 157 4.01 -3.84 -15.52
CA LEU A 157 2.78 -4.08 -16.27
C LEU A 157 2.66 -3.19 -17.51
N LEU A 158 3.02 -1.91 -17.41
CA LEU A 158 3.03 -0.99 -18.55
C LEU A 158 4.00 -1.42 -19.64
N ARG A 159 5.15 -2.02 -19.29
CA ARG A 159 6.07 -2.61 -20.27
C ARG A 159 5.55 -3.91 -20.90
N LEU A 160 4.81 -4.69 -20.10
CA LEU A 160 4.22 -5.95 -20.55
C LEU A 160 3.04 -5.72 -21.49
N PHE A 161 2.20 -4.74 -21.16
CA PHE A 161 1.01 -4.35 -21.93
C PHE A 161 1.26 -3.11 -22.81
N ASP A 162 2.38 -3.11 -23.55
CA ASP A 162 2.75 -2.00 -24.41
C ASP A 162 1.58 -1.59 -25.32
N GLY A 163 1.28 -0.28 -25.37
CA GLY A 163 0.12 0.27 -26.07
C GLY A 163 -1.25 0.07 -25.40
N LYS A 164 -1.34 -0.63 -24.25
CA LYS A 164 -2.59 -0.86 -23.51
C LYS A 164 -2.51 -0.41 -22.05
N PRO A 165 -2.32 0.90 -21.77
CA PRO A 165 -2.06 1.37 -20.43
C PRO A 165 -3.20 1.08 -19.44
N TRP A 166 -4.45 1.14 -19.88
CA TRP A 166 -5.60 0.84 -19.03
C TRP A 166 -5.62 -0.61 -18.54
N ALA A 167 -5.20 -1.57 -19.36
CA ALA A 167 -5.08 -2.96 -18.91
C ALA A 167 -4.04 -3.09 -17.77
N ALA A 168 -2.88 -2.44 -17.90
CA ALA A 168 -1.87 -2.41 -16.86
C ALA A 168 -2.37 -1.74 -15.56
N ILE A 169 -3.05 -0.60 -15.69
CA ILE A 169 -3.60 0.17 -14.56
C ILE A 169 -4.64 -0.67 -13.81
N LEU A 170 -5.60 -1.27 -14.52
CA LEU A 170 -6.67 -2.05 -13.90
C LEU A 170 -6.11 -3.30 -13.19
N ILE A 171 -5.18 -4.02 -13.83
CA ILE A 171 -4.54 -5.18 -13.20
C ILE A 171 -3.76 -4.77 -11.95
N SER A 172 -2.98 -3.69 -12.01
CA SER A 172 -2.26 -3.17 -10.84
C SER A 172 -3.19 -2.75 -9.72
N ALA A 173 -4.30 -2.10 -10.03
CA ALA A 173 -5.31 -1.66 -9.06
C ALA A 173 -6.02 -2.84 -8.38
N ILE A 174 -6.36 -3.89 -9.15
CA ILE A 174 -6.93 -5.12 -8.60
C ILE A 174 -5.93 -5.82 -7.66
N ILE A 175 -4.67 -5.95 -8.06
CA ILE A 175 -3.62 -6.53 -7.21
C ILE A 175 -3.48 -5.70 -5.93
N PHE A 176 -3.47 -4.37 -6.03
CA PHE A 176 -3.40 -3.46 -4.89
C PHE A 176 -4.58 -3.64 -3.93
N GLY A 177 -5.79 -3.79 -4.45
CA GLY A 177 -6.97 -4.11 -3.62
C GLY A 177 -6.85 -5.48 -2.93
N LEU A 178 -6.43 -6.52 -3.67
CA LEU A 178 -6.36 -7.90 -3.16
C LEU A 178 -5.39 -8.06 -1.98
N VAL A 179 -4.26 -7.36 -1.97
CA VAL A 179 -3.28 -7.48 -0.87
C VAL A 179 -3.78 -6.95 0.47
N HIS A 180 -4.88 -6.20 0.49
CA HIS A 180 -5.50 -5.72 1.74
C HIS A 180 -6.32 -6.79 2.48
N GLY A 181 -6.69 -7.88 1.82
CA GLY A 181 -7.27 -9.08 2.44
C GLY A 181 -8.69 -8.93 3.00
N ASN A 182 -9.37 -7.82 2.74
CA ASN A 182 -10.79 -7.63 3.09
C ASN A 182 -11.55 -6.82 2.04
N SER A 183 -12.86 -7.05 1.93
CA SER A 183 -13.69 -6.52 0.86
C SER A 183 -13.83 -4.98 0.88
N ALA A 184 -13.91 -4.37 2.06
CA ALA A 184 -14.04 -2.92 2.19
C ALA A 184 -12.77 -2.20 1.70
N GLN A 185 -11.61 -2.65 2.15
CA GLN A 185 -10.33 -2.11 1.67
C GLN A 185 -10.07 -2.48 0.21
N PHE A 186 -10.47 -3.69 -0.24
CA PHE A 186 -10.35 -4.06 -1.65
C PHE A 186 -11.02 -3.05 -2.57
N LEU A 187 -12.27 -2.70 -2.28
CA LEU A 187 -13.03 -1.75 -3.09
C LEU A 187 -12.35 -0.37 -3.11
N ASN A 188 -12.06 0.18 -1.92
CA ASN A 188 -11.45 1.50 -1.77
C ASN A 188 -10.07 1.58 -2.40
N ALA A 189 -9.21 0.59 -2.10
CA ALA A 189 -7.85 0.53 -2.63
C ALA A 189 -7.84 0.33 -4.16
N SER A 190 -8.75 -0.48 -4.71
CA SER A 190 -8.84 -0.65 -6.16
C SER A 190 -9.24 0.64 -6.87
N LEU A 191 -10.24 1.37 -6.36
CA LEU A 191 -10.66 2.66 -6.93
C LEU A 191 -9.54 3.71 -6.87
N LEU A 192 -8.92 3.85 -5.70
CA LEU A 192 -7.77 4.73 -5.52
C LEU A 192 -6.59 4.26 -6.39
N GLY A 193 -6.43 2.94 -6.52
CA GLY A 193 -5.44 2.29 -7.36
C GLY A 193 -5.54 2.66 -8.83
N ILE A 194 -6.75 2.77 -9.35
CA ILE A 194 -7.02 3.20 -10.74
C ILE A 194 -6.61 4.67 -10.90
N LEU A 195 -7.04 5.55 -9.98
CA LEU A 195 -6.74 6.98 -10.03
C LEU A 195 -5.22 7.23 -9.99
N LEU A 196 -4.54 6.70 -8.97
CA LEU A 196 -3.10 6.89 -8.78
C LEU A 196 -2.29 6.18 -9.89
N GLY A 197 -2.77 5.04 -10.39
CA GLY A 197 -2.16 4.35 -11.53
C GLY A 197 -2.26 5.16 -12.82
N TRP A 198 -3.40 5.80 -13.09
CA TRP A 198 -3.55 6.72 -14.21
C TRP A 198 -2.64 7.94 -14.07
N MET A 199 -2.56 8.51 -12.87
CA MET A 199 -1.66 9.65 -12.59
C MET A 199 -0.19 9.27 -12.82
N PHE A 200 0.24 8.12 -12.30
CA PHE A 200 1.59 7.60 -12.56
C PHE A 200 1.86 7.42 -14.05
N TYR A 201 0.91 6.84 -14.80
CA TYR A 201 1.06 6.70 -16.26
C TYR A 201 1.24 8.05 -16.95
N ARG A 202 0.52 9.09 -16.52
CA ARG A 202 0.57 10.44 -17.13
C ARG A 202 1.80 11.24 -16.74
N THR A 203 2.33 11.05 -15.55
CA THR A 203 3.42 11.89 -14.98
C THR A 203 4.76 11.18 -14.93
N GLY A 204 4.78 9.84 -14.90
CA GLY A 204 5.98 9.03 -14.63
C GLY A 204 6.50 9.17 -13.19
N SER A 205 5.80 9.90 -12.32
CA SER A 205 6.20 10.18 -10.93
C SER A 205 5.36 9.38 -9.94
N ILE A 206 6.01 8.91 -8.89
CA ILE A 206 5.36 8.26 -7.73
C ILE A 206 4.84 9.32 -6.75
N ILE A 207 5.35 10.54 -6.85
CA ILE A 207 5.03 11.68 -5.99
C ILE A 207 4.35 12.73 -6.82
#